data_192c7dbf9981e1eccc1c6d7eba42f0d5
#
_entry.id   192c7dbf9981e1eccc1c6d7eba42f0d5
#
_cell.length_a   1.000
_cell.length_b   1.000
_cell.length_c   1.000
_cell.angle_alpha   90.00
_cell.angle_beta   90.00
_cell.angle_gamma   90.00
#
_symmetry.space_group_name_H-M   'P 1'
#
loop_
_entity.id
_entity.type
_entity.pdbx_description
1 polymer ?
#
loop_
_entity_poly.entity_id
_entity_poly.type
_entity_poly.pdbx_seq_one_letter_code
_entity_poly.pdbx_strand_id
1 'polypeptide(L)'
;AIISRLDKQGAIEENVIFLNRDFGFDIDDMLAAQNSYGNPGGTSYGLFDNDEEMALNLGFTGFRRGYDFYKSDWKYLNDPTMRGGLAGGATSGRVNGLLVPAGSTTVYDQILGKNAKRPFLHVRYRASETEDRRYKTWITGSAGGAATSDLDAMEVNFLSERCVCTMGANNFFLFTD
;
A
#
# COMPACT_ATOMS: atom_id res chain seq x y z
N ALA A 1 -0.16 -0.38 -21.28
CA ALA A 1 -0.25 -1.79 -20.85
C ALA A 1 -1.18 -1.96 -19.64
N ILE A 2 -0.98 -1.22 -18.52
CA ILE A 2 -1.76 -1.38 -17.27
C ILE A 2 -3.25 -1.12 -17.49
N ILE A 3 -3.63 0.03 -18.06
CA ILE A 3 -5.03 0.41 -18.30
C ILE A 3 -5.76 -0.65 -19.14
N SER A 4 -5.17 -1.08 -20.26
CA SER A 4 -5.77 -2.13 -21.10
C SER A 4 -5.96 -3.46 -20.37
N ARG A 5 -5.17 -3.73 -19.34
CA ARG A 5 -5.32 -4.94 -18.55
C ARG A 5 -6.39 -4.76 -17.47
N LEU A 6 -6.48 -3.58 -16.85
CA LEU A 6 -7.56 -3.23 -15.94
C LEU A 6 -8.91 -3.34 -16.63
N ASP A 7 -9.06 -2.83 -17.86
CA ASP A 7 -10.26 -2.94 -18.67
C ASP A 7 -10.66 -4.41 -18.89
N LYS A 8 -9.70 -5.26 -19.26
CA LYS A 8 -9.94 -6.69 -19.48
C LYS A 8 -10.39 -7.44 -18.22
N GLN A 9 -10.02 -6.94 -17.05
CA GLN A 9 -10.37 -7.55 -15.77
C GLN A 9 -11.63 -6.95 -15.14
N GLY A 10 -12.25 -5.94 -15.78
CA GLY A 10 -13.41 -5.25 -15.23
C GLY A 10 -13.09 -4.54 -13.90
N ALA A 11 -11.92 -3.92 -13.83
CA ALA A 11 -11.45 -3.24 -12.63
C ALA A 11 -12.30 -1.99 -12.33
N ILE A 12 -12.32 -1.58 -11.06
CA ILE A 12 -12.95 -0.33 -10.64
C ILE A 12 -12.11 0.87 -11.07
N GLU A 13 -12.75 2.03 -11.23
CA GLU A 13 -12.08 3.24 -11.72
C GLU A 13 -11.05 3.79 -10.72
N GLU A 14 -11.33 3.71 -9.43
CA GLU A 14 -10.49 4.27 -8.36
C GLU A 14 -9.41 3.28 -7.91
N ASN A 15 -8.15 3.68 -8.00
CA ASN A 15 -7.01 2.86 -7.62
C ASN A 15 -5.98 3.67 -6.83
N VAL A 16 -5.33 3.05 -5.85
CA VAL A 16 -4.20 3.60 -5.10
C VAL A 16 -2.93 2.90 -5.53
N ILE A 17 -1.89 3.68 -5.78
CA ILE A 17 -0.56 3.17 -6.09
C ILE A 17 0.34 3.44 -4.89
N PHE A 18 0.79 2.39 -4.25
CA PHE A 18 1.84 2.46 -3.23
C PHE A 18 3.19 2.33 -3.93
N LEU A 19 4.06 3.29 -3.74
CA LEU A 19 5.34 3.39 -4.44
C LEU A 19 6.51 3.45 -3.47
N ASN A 20 7.68 3.01 -3.92
CA ASN A 20 8.92 3.46 -3.31
C ASN A 20 9.20 4.91 -3.72
N ARG A 21 10.09 5.57 -3.01
CA ARG A 21 10.35 7.01 -3.20
C ARG A 21 10.97 7.30 -4.57
N ASP A 22 11.92 6.49 -4.99
CA ASP A 22 12.64 6.68 -6.25
C ASP A 22 11.68 6.58 -7.44
N PHE A 23 10.87 5.52 -7.46
CA PHE A 23 9.86 5.34 -8.50
C PHE A 23 8.73 6.39 -8.44
N GLY A 24 8.45 6.91 -7.24
CA GLY A 24 7.55 8.05 -7.05
C GLY A 24 8.08 9.31 -7.73
N PHE A 25 9.36 9.61 -7.60
CA PHE A 25 10.00 10.73 -8.30
C PHE A 25 10.05 10.53 -9.82
N ASP A 26 10.34 9.33 -10.28
CA ASP A 26 10.32 9.01 -11.72
C ASP A 26 8.93 9.28 -12.35
N ILE A 27 7.85 8.98 -11.63
CA ILE A 27 6.49 9.29 -12.07
C ILE A 27 6.24 10.81 -12.08
N ASP A 28 6.68 11.51 -11.06
CA ASP A 28 6.54 12.98 -10.99
C ASP A 28 7.29 13.66 -12.14
N ASP A 29 8.50 13.24 -12.41
CA ASP A 29 9.31 13.75 -13.53
C ASP A 29 8.68 13.42 -14.89
N MET A 30 8.12 12.22 -15.04
CA MET A 30 7.40 11.84 -16.25
C MET A 30 6.15 12.71 -16.46
N LEU A 31 5.39 12.99 -15.42
CA LEU A 31 4.20 13.84 -15.49
C LEU A 31 4.57 15.30 -15.76
N ALA A 32 5.62 15.80 -15.13
CA ALA A 32 6.16 17.13 -15.36
C ALA A 32 6.66 17.30 -16.82
N ALA A 33 7.37 16.31 -17.34
CA ALA A 33 7.86 16.31 -18.71
C ALA A 33 6.71 16.32 -19.74
N GLN A 34 5.64 15.58 -19.50
CA GLN A 34 4.46 15.58 -20.37
C GLN A 34 3.76 16.94 -20.40
N ASN A 35 3.80 17.67 -19.32
CA ASN A 35 3.19 18.99 -19.23
C ASN A 35 4.07 20.09 -19.83
N SER A 36 5.39 19.92 -19.79
CA SER A 36 6.36 20.83 -20.42
C SER A 36 6.33 20.81 -21.95
N TYR A 37 5.73 19.80 -22.57
CA TYR A 37 5.48 19.72 -24.01
C TYR A 37 4.29 20.58 -24.48
N GLY A 38 3.63 21.28 -23.58
CA GLY A 38 2.65 22.32 -23.89
C GLY A 38 3.38 23.52 -24.54
N ASN A 39 3.18 23.68 -25.82
CA ASN A 39 3.53 24.79 -26.71
C ASN A 39 3.61 26.14 -25.96
N PRO A 40 4.62 27.00 -26.16
CA PRO A 40 4.60 28.37 -25.67
C PRO A 40 3.42 29.12 -26.29
N GLY A 41 2.28 29.15 -25.62
CA GLY A 41 0.99 29.69 -26.06
C GLY A 41 -0.14 28.69 -26.23
N GLY A 42 0.07 27.43 -25.91
CA GLY A 42 -0.97 26.40 -25.92
C GLY A 42 -1.52 26.13 -24.51
N THR A 43 -2.83 25.97 -24.44
CA THR A 43 -3.57 25.59 -23.25
C THR A 43 -2.90 24.39 -22.55
N SER A 44 -2.42 24.64 -21.35
CA SER A 44 -2.00 23.62 -20.39
C SER A 44 -3.16 22.63 -20.21
N TYR A 45 -3.01 21.38 -20.64
CA TYR A 45 -3.97 20.34 -20.37
C TYR A 45 -3.86 19.96 -18.89
N GLY A 46 -4.42 20.76 -18.08
CA GLY A 46 -5.18 20.61 -16.90
C GLY A 46 -4.73 19.65 -15.82
N LEU A 47 -3.49 19.68 -15.33
CA LEU A 47 -3.19 19.24 -13.99
C LEU A 47 -3.14 20.43 -13.00
N PHE A 48 -2.81 21.62 -13.49
CA PHE A 48 -2.78 22.87 -12.71
C PHE A 48 -3.11 24.05 -13.61
N ASP A 49 -3.89 25.00 -13.11
CA ASP A 49 -4.32 26.20 -13.83
C ASP A 49 -3.20 27.24 -13.99
N ASN A 50 -2.00 27.02 -13.43
CA ASN A 50 -0.93 28.00 -13.41
C ASN A 50 0.45 27.37 -13.61
N ASP A 51 1.14 27.75 -14.68
CA ASP A 51 2.47 27.24 -15.04
C ASP A 51 3.56 27.56 -13.99
N GLU A 52 3.42 28.65 -13.22
CA GLU A 52 4.38 29.02 -12.18
C GLU A 52 4.24 28.18 -10.91
N GLU A 53 3.04 27.75 -10.55
CA GLU A 53 2.82 26.86 -9.41
C GLU A 53 3.29 25.43 -9.70
N MET A 54 3.31 25.03 -10.96
CA MET A 54 3.73 23.70 -11.39
C MET A 54 5.23 23.48 -11.20
N ALA A 55 6.04 24.50 -11.41
CA ALA A 55 7.49 24.44 -11.18
C ALA A 55 7.85 24.29 -9.69
N LEU A 56 6.94 24.65 -8.79
CA LEU A 56 7.14 24.60 -7.34
C LEU A 56 6.50 23.38 -6.67
N ASN A 57 5.52 22.75 -7.30
CA ASN A 57 4.76 21.61 -6.76
C ASN A 57 5.07 20.31 -7.51
N LEU A 58 6.22 19.72 -7.26
CA LEU A 58 6.61 18.41 -7.83
C LEU A 58 5.91 17.23 -7.18
N GLY A 59 5.07 17.45 -6.16
CA GLY A 59 4.39 16.38 -5.44
C GLY A 59 2.97 16.12 -5.96
N PHE A 60 2.83 15.43 -7.09
CA PHE A 60 1.51 15.01 -7.56
C PHE A 60 0.88 13.98 -6.61
N THR A 61 -0.37 14.24 -6.17
CA THR A 61 -1.13 13.31 -5.32
C THR A 61 -1.85 12.23 -6.14
N GLY A 62 -2.04 12.46 -7.43
CA GLY A 62 -2.69 11.52 -8.32
C GLY A 62 -2.81 12.03 -9.75
N PHE A 63 -3.22 11.15 -10.64
CA PHE A 63 -3.49 11.46 -12.04
C PHE A 63 -4.66 10.62 -12.56
N ARG A 64 -5.31 11.12 -13.61
CA ARG A 64 -6.42 10.43 -14.26
C ARG A 64 -6.09 10.15 -15.73
N ARG A 65 -6.30 8.90 -16.14
CA ARG A 65 -6.23 8.48 -17.55
C ARG A 65 -7.20 7.34 -17.83
N GLY A 66 -8.49 7.68 -17.84
CA GLY A 66 -9.57 6.67 -17.88
C GLY A 66 -9.85 6.05 -16.52
N TYR A 67 -8.82 5.85 -15.71
CA TYR A 67 -8.86 5.42 -14.31
C TYR A 67 -8.24 6.50 -13.43
N ASP A 68 -8.70 6.57 -12.19
CA ASP A 68 -8.13 7.46 -11.17
C ASP A 68 -7.02 6.71 -10.43
N PHE A 69 -5.84 7.30 -10.41
CA PHE A 69 -4.67 6.76 -9.72
C PHE A 69 -4.22 7.74 -8.64
N TYR A 70 -4.37 7.34 -7.39
CA TYR A 70 -3.89 8.07 -6.23
C TYR A 70 -2.50 7.56 -5.84
N LYS A 71 -1.53 8.45 -5.78
CA LYS A 71 -0.15 8.11 -5.43
C LYS A 71 0.07 8.20 -3.92
N SER A 72 0.70 7.20 -3.34
CA SER A 72 1.12 7.18 -1.95
C SER A 72 2.54 6.62 -1.82
N ASP A 73 3.41 7.33 -1.10
CA ASP A 73 4.74 6.83 -0.76
C ASP A 73 4.62 5.82 0.39
N TRP A 74 5.14 4.62 0.17
CA TRP A 74 5.18 3.59 1.19
C TRP A 74 6.60 3.41 1.72
N LYS A 75 6.87 3.97 2.90
CA LYS A 75 8.19 4.00 3.53
C LYS A 75 8.86 2.62 3.64
N TYR A 76 8.08 1.58 3.86
CA TYR A 76 8.60 0.20 3.97
C TYR A 76 9.15 -0.37 2.66
N LEU A 77 8.81 0.20 1.52
CA LEU A 77 9.43 -0.15 0.24
C LEU A 77 10.81 0.51 0.03
N ASN A 78 11.13 1.55 0.82
CA ASN A 78 12.41 2.25 0.76
C ASN A 78 13.48 1.60 1.65
N ASP A 79 13.07 0.89 2.72
CA ASP A 79 13.99 0.29 3.69
C ASP A 79 14.26 -1.19 3.33
N PRO A 80 15.51 -1.53 2.93
CA PRO A 80 15.86 -2.91 2.60
C PRO A 80 15.74 -3.87 3.78
N THR A 81 15.83 -3.40 5.02
CA THR A 81 15.73 -4.24 6.20
C THR A 81 14.28 -4.61 6.54
N MET A 82 13.33 -3.72 6.22
CA MET A 82 11.91 -3.92 6.51
C MET A 82 11.17 -4.72 5.43
N ARG A 83 11.74 -4.87 4.26
CA ARG A 83 11.09 -5.51 3.11
C ARG A 83 11.00 -7.04 3.19
N GLY A 84 11.48 -7.66 4.28
CA GLY A 84 11.28 -9.09 4.55
C GLY A 84 11.69 -10.03 3.42
N GLY A 85 12.77 -9.74 2.70
CA GLY A 85 13.20 -10.49 1.53
C GLY A 85 12.60 -10.05 0.19
N LEU A 86 11.60 -9.16 0.18
CA LEU A 86 11.06 -8.54 -1.06
C LEU A 86 12.07 -7.58 -1.69
N ALA A 87 12.95 -7.04 -0.88
CA ALA A 87 14.10 -6.28 -1.32
C ALA A 87 15.30 -7.18 -1.50
N GLY A 88 15.13 -8.33 -2.07
CA GLY A 88 16.27 -9.25 -2.26
C GLY A 88 17.51 -8.44 -2.59
N GLY A 89 18.60 -8.69 -1.88
CA GLY A 89 19.92 -8.14 -2.24
C GLY A 89 20.36 -8.61 -3.63
N ALA A 90 19.49 -9.26 -4.35
CA ALA A 90 19.62 -9.65 -5.74
C ALA A 90 19.01 -8.58 -6.63
N THR A 91 19.67 -8.28 -7.68
CA THR A 91 19.39 -7.31 -8.73
C THR A 91 18.07 -7.55 -9.47
N SER A 92 17.39 -8.64 -9.24
CA SER A 92 16.12 -8.99 -9.90
C SER A 92 15.02 -9.24 -8.88
N GLY A 93 13.88 -8.59 -9.08
CA GLY A 93 12.69 -8.77 -8.25
C GLY A 93 12.48 -7.72 -7.15
N ARG A 94 13.14 -6.57 -7.25
CA ARG A 94 12.85 -5.42 -6.39
C ARG A 94 11.41 -4.95 -6.64
N VAL A 95 10.64 -4.86 -5.58
CA VAL A 95 9.28 -4.30 -5.65
C VAL A 95 9.35 -2.79 -5.58
N ASN A 96 8.99 -2.14 -6.69
CA ASN A 96 8.97 -0.68 -6.80
C ASN A 96 7.63 -0.09 -6.37
N GLY A 97 6.57 -0.86 -6.46
CA GLY A 97 5.25 -0.45 -6.04
C GLY A 97 4.18 -1.50 -6.21
N LEU A 98 3.01 -1.17 -5.69
CA LEU A 98 1.81 -2.00 -5.73
C LEU A 98 0.61 -1.13 -6.07
N LEU A 99 -0.15 -1.51 -7.09
CA LEU A 99 -1.45 -0.92 -7.40
C LEU A 99 -2.55 -1.74 -6.73
N VAL A 100 -3.41 -1.04 -5.99
CA VAL A 100 -4.51 -1.62 -5.22
C VAL A 100 -5.82 -0.93 -5.59
N PRO A 101 -6.90 -1.67 -5.90
CA PRO A 101 -8.21 -1.07 -6.06
C PRO A 101 -8.67 -0.35 -4.78
N ALA A 102 -9.10 0.91 -4.90
CA ALA A 102 -9.44 1.79 -3.74
C ALA A 102 -10.90 1.67 -3.29
N GLY A 103 -11.62 0.69 -3.77
CA GLY A 103 -13.02 0.50 -3.42
C GLY A 103 -13.26 -0.59 -2.38
N SER A 104 -14.52 -0.97 -2.29
CA SER A 104 -14.98 -2.07 -1.47
C SER A 104 -15.95 -2.94 -2.26
N THR A 105 -15.96 -4.23 -1.96
CA THR A 105 -16.89 -5.19 -2.54
C THR A 105 -17.74 -5.85 -1.46
N THR A 106 -18.91 -6.34 -1.86
CA THR A 106 -19.80 -7.05 -0.95
C THR A 106 -19.52 -8.56 -1.06
N VAL A 107 -19.27 -9.17 0.07
CA VAL A 107 -18.97 -10.60 0.18
C VAL A 107 -19.87 -11.24 1.23
N TYR A 108 -20.32 -12.43 0.95
CA TYR A 108 -21.00 -13.23 1.96
C TYR A 108 -19.99 -13.73 2.99
N ASP A 109 -20.12 -13.24 4.21
CA ASP A 109 -19.27 -13.68 5.32
C ASP A 109 -19.93 -14.90 6.00
N GLN A 110 -19.32 -16.05 5.86
CA GLN A 110 -19.84 -17.31 6.41
C GLN A 110 -19.90 -17.29 7.95
N ILE A 111 -19.02 -16.55 8.61
CA ILE A 111 -19.00 -16.45 10.06
C ILE A 111 -20.14 -15.58 10.55
N LEU A 112 -20.40 -14.46 9.88
CA LEU A 112 -21.48 -13.55 10.23
C LEU A 112 -22.84 -13.98 9.67
N GLY A 113 -22.87 -14.94 8.75
CA GLY A 113 -24.09 -15.40 8.07
C GLY A 113 -24.79 -14.33 7.23
N LYS A 114 -24.09 -13.28 6.82
CA LYS A 114 -24.65 -12.16 6.07
C LYS A 114 -23.63 -11.54 5.10
N ASN A 115 -24.14 -10.76 4.17
CA ASN A 115 -23.30 -9.96 3.29
C ASN A 115 -22.60 -8.85 4.07
N ALA A 116 -21.29 -8.77 3.94
CA ALA A 116 -20.46 -7.73 4.53
C ALA A 116 -19.71 -6.97 3.43
N LYS A 117 -19.73 -5.65 3.51
CA LYS A 117 -18.93 -4.77 2.65
C LYS A 117 -17.50 -4.75 3.15
N ARG A 118 -16.54 -5.10 2.29
CA ARG A 118 -15.12 -5.18 2.65
C ARG A 118 -14.25 -4.50 1.60
N PRO A 119 -13.18 -3.80 2.01
CA PRO A 119 -12.16 -3.30 1.09
C PRO A 119 -11.50 -4.44 0.31
N PHE A 120 -11.00 -4.16 -0.89
CA PHE A 120 -10.29 -5.15 -1.71
C PHE A 120 -9.02 -5.68 -1.03
N LEU A 121 -8.34 -4.83 -0.28
CA LEU A 121 -7.23 -5.22 0.60
C LEU A 121 -7.61 -4.93 2.05
N HIS A 122 -7.61 -5.93 2.90
CA HIS A 122 -7.92 -5.76 4.31
C HIS A 122 -7.19 -6.79 5.18
N VAL A 123 -7.10 -6.50 6.46
CA VAL A 123 -6.53 -7.41 7.46
C VAL A 123 -7.66 -7.98 8.33
N ARG A 124 -7.65 -9.28 8.51
CA ARG A 124 -8.52 -9.98 9.47
C ARG A 124 -7.69 -10.46 10.64
N TYR A 125 -8.26 -10.33 11.81
CA TYR A 125 -7.67 -10.80 13.05
C TYR A 125 -8.44 -12.02 13.57
N ARG A 126 -7.74 -12.89 14.27
CA ARG A 126 -8.40 -14.02 14.92
C ARG A 126 -9.34 -13.49 16.03
N ALA A 127 -10.61 -13.86 15.94
CA ALA A 127 -11.56 -13.60 17.01
C ALA A 127 -11.26 -14.50 18.21
N SER A 128 -11.32 -13.94 19.41
CA SER A 128 -11.22 -14.66 20.68
C SER A 128 -12.11 -13.95 21.69
N GLU A 129 -12.85 -14.73 22.48
CA GLU A 129 -13.72 -14.21 23.54
C GLU A 129 -12.95 -13.94 24.83
N THR A 130 -11.81 -14.61 25.02
CA THR A 130 -11.05 -14.57 26.27
C THR A 130 -9.87 -13.61 26.24
N GLU A 131 -9.27 -13.41 25.07
CA GLU A 131 -8.06 -12.58 24.91
C GLU A 131 -8.07 -11.81 23.59
N ASP A 132 -7.52 -10.60 23.59
CA ASP A 132 -7.30 -9.86 22.33
C ASP A 132 -6.14 -10.48 21.55
N ARG A 133 -6.44 -11.10 20.40
CA ARG A 133 -5.47 -11.71 19.50
C ARG A 133 -4.93 -10.75 18.43
N ARG A 134 -5.43 -9.54 18.37
CA ARG A 134 -4.92 -8.51 17.45
C ARG A 134 -3.54 -8.05 17.88
N TYR A 135 -3.36 -7.86 19.18
CA TYR A 135 -2.08 -7.49 19.77
C TYR A 135 -2.08 -7.81 21.26
N LYS A 136 -1.26 -8.77 21.63
CA LYS A 136 -1.07 -9.18 23.02
C LYS A 136 0.40 -8.96 23.41
N THR A 137 0.63 -8.37 24.56
CA THR A 137 1.96 -8.24 25.15
C THR A 137 1.96 -8.81 26.55
N TRP A 138 3.05 -9.47 26.92
CA TRP A 138 3.26 -9.93 28.30
C TRP A 138 4.75 -9.92 28.61
N ILE A 139 5.05 -9.86 29.92
CA ILE A 139 6.40 -9.84 30.43
C ILE A 139 6.65 -11.14 31.16
N THR A 140 7.79 -11.76 30.94
CA THR A 140 8.29 -12.92 31.63
C THR A 140 9.68 -12.61 32.24
N GLY A 141 10.08 -13.37 33.26
CA GLY A 141 11.36 -13.19 33.97
C GLY A 141 11.18 -12.86 35.44
N SER A 142 12.27 -12.74 36.19
CA SER A 142 12.25 -12.38 37.60
C SER A 142 12.43 -10.88 37.84
N ALA A 143 13.04 -10.16 36.89
CA ALA A 143 13.16 -8.72 36.97
C ALA A 143 11.81 -8.02 36.78
N GLY A 144 11.49 -7.03 37.58
CA GLY A 144 10.23 -6.30 37.49
C GLY A 144 9.03 -6.96 38.22
N GLY A 145 9.26 -7.94 39.05
CA GLY A 145 8.26 -8.53 39.94
C GLY A 145 7.36 -9.59 39.30
N ALA A 146 7.66 -10.05 38.12
CA ALA A 146 6.88 -11.07 37.39
C ALA A 146 7.43 -12.49 37.57
N ALA A 147 8.08 -12.84 38.66
CA ALA A 147 8.67 -14.13 39.09
C ALA A 147 8.26 -15.39 38.29
N THR A 148 8.43 -15.36 36.94
CA THR A 148 8.05 -16.45 36.05
C THR A 148 9.25 -17.28 35.58
N SER A 149 10.47 -16.92 35.99
CA SER A 149 11.72 -17.60 35.67
C SER A 149 12.74 -17.37 36.77
N ASP A 150 13.64 -18.35 36.97
CA ASP A 150 14.78 -18.25 37.88
C ASP A 150 15.91 -17.32 37.34
N LEU A 151 15.82 -16.91 36.09
CA LEU A 151 16.78 -16.00 35.46
C LEU A 151 16.47 -14.57 35.86
N ASP A 152 17.50 -13.85 36.34
CA ASP A 152 17.42 -12.40 36.60
C ASP A 152 17.45 -11.63 35.27
N ALA A 153 16.36 -11.75 34.52
CA ALA A 153 16.16 -11.16 33.22
C ALA A 153 14.72 -10.68 33.08
N MET A 154 14.49 -9.77 32.15
CA MET A 154 13.17 -9.34 31.72
C MET A 154 13.02 -9.63 30.22
N GLU A 155 11.97 -10.36 29.87
CA GLU A 155 11.62 -10.68 28.49
C GLU A 155 10.24 -10.11 28.17
N VAL A 156 10.18 -9.29 27.12
CA VAL A 156 8.93 -8.72 26.62
C VAL A 156 8.49 -9.48 25.40
N ASN A 157 7.34 -10.12 25.49
CA ASN A 157 6.78 -10.95 24.44
C ASN A 157 5.62 -10.24 23.73
N PHE A 158 5.53 -10.42 22.42
CA PHE A 158 4.49 -9.87 21.57
C PHE A 158 3.84 -10.98 20.74
N LEU A 159 2.52 -10.95 20.65
CA LEU A 159 1.74 -11.86 19.83
C LEU A 159 0.72 -11.07 19.01
N SER A 160 0.64 -11.36 17.71
CA SER A 160 -0.42 -10.86 16.85
C SER A 160 -0.83 -11.95 15.84
N GLU A 161 -2.09 -12.35 15.87
CA GLU A 161 -2.66 -13.31 14.94
C GLU A 161 -3.51 -12.58 13.90
N ARG A 162 -2.95 -12.41 12.70
CA ARG A 162 -3.58 -11.67 11.61
C ARG A 162 -3.39 -12.37 10.27
N CYS A 163 -4.32 -12.13 9.37
CA CYS A 163 -4.27 -12.60 7.99
C CYS A 163 -4.54 -11.43 7.04
N VAL A 164 -3.72 -11.29 6.03
CA VAL A 164 -3.98 -10.34 4.93
C VAL A 164 -4.93 -11.02 3.94
N CYS A 165 -6.02 -10.35 3.64
CA CYS A 165 -7.03 -10.81 2.70
C CYS A 165 -7.09 -9.89 1.49
N THR A 166 -7.01 -10.47 0.30
CA THR A 166 -7.15 -9.78 -0.97
C THR A 166 -8.39 -10.28 -1.69
N MET A 167 -9.14 -9.37 -2.28
CA MET A 167 -10.32 -9.68 -3.07
C MET A 167 -10.13 -9.12 -4.47
N GLY A 168 -10.55 -9.87 -5.51
CA GLY A 168 -10.29 -9.47 -6.89
C GLY A 168 -8.80 -9.34 -7.18
N ALA A 169 -8.01 -10.35 -6.82
CA ALA A 169 -6.55 -10.33 -6.92
C ALA A 169 -6.01 -10.02 -8.32
N ASN A 170 -6.79 -10.29 -9.37
CA ASN A 170 -6.48 -9.97 -10.76
C ASN A 170 -6.50 -8.46 -11.08
N ASN A 171 -7.02 -7.62 -10.18
CA ASN A 171 -7.02 -6.16 -10.31
C ASN A 171 -5.83 -5.50 -9.60
N PHE A 172 -5.01 -6.28 -8.95
CA PHE A 172 -3.76 -5.82 -8.35
C PHE A 172 -2.61 -5.90 -9.35
N PHE A 173 -1.70 -4.94 -9.30
CA PHE A 173 -0.46 -4.95 -10.08
C PHE A 173 0.74 -4.75 -9.19
N LEU A 174 1.75 -5.54 -9.44
CA LEU A 174 3.05 -5.42 -8.81
C LEU A 174 4.02 -4.78 -9.81
N PHE A 175 4.68 -3.72 -9.40
CA PHE A 175 5.76 -3.09 -10.17
C PHE A 175 7.08 -3.65 -9.68
N THR A 176 7.78 -4.34 -10.57
CA THR A 176 9.10 -4.94 -10.31
C THR A 176 10.07 -4.50 -11.39
N ASP A 177 11.37 -4.50 -11.07
CA ASP A 177 12.45 -4.33 -12.05
C ASP A 177 12.52 -5.52 -13.00
#